data_fcead1abfd8cb6118f3cd6df111ea701
#
_entry.id   fcead1abfd8cb6118f3cd6df111ea701
#
_cell.length_a   1.000
_cell.length_b   1.000
_cell.length_c   1.000
_cell.angle_alpha   90.00
_cell.angle_beta   90.00
_cell.angle_gamma   90.00
#
_symmetry.space_group_name_H-M   'P 1'
#
loop_
_entity.id
_entity.type
_entity.pdbx_description
1 polymer ?
#
loop_
_entity_poly.entity_id
_entity_poly.type
_entity_poly.pdbx_seq_one_letter_code
_entity_poly.pdbx_strand_id
1 'polypeptide(L)'
;MADVVTAQSLRFERLLDAPVEKVWQFLVDPDLRGRWFMGGPTEARPGGRITMTMHHDRLSDETVPTPERYRPYLGQSWEERIIRCEAPHLLTIGWEDGAAGEVTFELHAQEGKTRLILTHSGLRGRADAANFGGGWHSHLAALERRVRGEGVADFWALHAAAEAEMQRLLG
;
A
#
# COMPACT_ATOMS: atom_id res chain seq x y z
N MET A 1 -7.60 16.68 -0.22
CA MET A 1 -6.46 17.03 0.62
C MET A 1 -5.16 16.62 -0.05
N ALA A 2 -4.13 17.42 0.05
CA ALA A 2 -2.86 17.12 -0.62
C ALA A 2 -2.05 16.06 0.11
N ASP A 3 -1.38 15.20 -0.65
CA ASP A 3 -0.42 14.27 -0.10
C ASP A 3 0.80 15.03 0.44
N VAL A 4 1.35 14.55 1.55
CA VAL A 4 2.52 15.17 2.18
C VAL A 4 3.69 14.19 2.12
N VAL A 5 4.77 14.62 1.47
CA VAL A 5 5.97 13.81 1.28
C VAL A 5 7.17 14.59 1.78
N THR A 6 7.87 14.02 2.76
CA THR A 6 9.13 14.55 3.28
C THR A 6 10.20 13.47 3.23
N ALA A 7 11.45 13.83 3.51
CA ALA A 7 12.54 12.85 3.56
C ALA A 7 12.37 11.81 4.68
N GLN A 8 11.56 12.10 5.70
CA GLN A 8 11.38 11.24 6.87
C GLN A 8 10.01 10.58 6.96
N SER A 9 9.01 11.08 6.22
CA SER A 9 7.63 10.57 6.34
C SER A 9 6.80 10.83 5.10
N LEU A 10 5.79 9.98 4.95
CA LEU A 10 4.79 10.08 3.88
C LEU A 10 3.41 10.09 4.54
N ARG A 11 2.50 10.90 4.00
CA ARG A 11 1.09 10.87 4.38
C ARG A 11 0.23 10.99 3.13
N PHE A 12 -0.56 9.96 2.89
CA PHE A 12 -1.51 9.91 1.79
C PHE A 12 -2.92 9.80 2.35
N GLU A 13 -3.86 10.51 1.77
CA GLU A 13 -5.26 10.44 2.14
C GLU A 13 -6.13 10.16 0.92
N ARG A 14 -7.04 9.19 1.03
CA ARG A 14 -7.93 8.78 -0.06
C ARG A 14 -9.33 8.57 0.47
N LEU A 15 -10.33 9.00 -0.29
CA LEU A 15 -11.72 8.66 -0.03
C LEU A 15 -12.08 7.46 -0.90
N LEU A 16 -12.27 6.31 -0.25
CA LEU A 16 -12.56 5.05 -0.93
C LEU A 16 -14.06 4.80 -0.96
N ASP A 17 -14.57 4.40 -2.11
CA ASP A 17 -16.00 4.19 -2.34
C ASP A 17 -16.44 2.79 -1.89
N ALA A 18 -16.28 2.53 -0.60
CA ALA A 18 -16.67 1.31 0.07
C ALA A 18 -16.75 1.54 1.58
N PRO A 19 -17.58 0.78 2.32
CA PRO A 19 -17.64 0.89 3.77
C PRO A 19 -16.36 0.37 4.43
N VAL A 20 -16.12 0.82 5.66
CA VAL A 20 -14.90 0.52 6.43
C VAL A 20 -14.61 -0.99 6.50
N GLU A 21 -15.63 -1.80 6.75
CA GLU A 21 -15.49 -3.26 6.88
C GLU A 21 -14.96 -3.89 5.60
N LYS A 22 -15.41 -3.41 4.44
CA LYS A 22 -14.94 -3.89 3.15
C LYS A 22 -13.49 -3.47 2.91
N VAL A 23 -13.16 -2.22 3.18
CA VAL A 23 -11.78 -1.72 3.03
C VAL A 23 -10.84 -2.49 3.95
N TRP A 24 -11.26 -2.75 5.20
CA TRP A 24 -10.48 -3.54 6.15
C TRP A 24 -10.13 -4.92 5.58
N GLN A 25 -11.09 -5.60 4.93
CA GLN A 25 -10.82 -6.90 4.31
C GLN A 25 -9.75 -6.80 3.21
N PHE A 26 -9.71 -5.70 2.45
CA PHE A 26 -8.64 -5.46 1.47
C PHE A 26 -7.27 -5.26 2.13
N LEU A 27 -7.20 -4.95 3.42
CA LEU A 27 -5.93 -4.88 4.14
C LEU A 27 -5.49 -6.23 4.71
N VAL A 28 -6.41 -7.02 5.25
CA VAL A 28 -6.08 -8.21 6.05
C VAL A 28 -6.35 -9.55 5.36
N ASP A 29 -7.29 -9.61 4.42
CA ASP A 29 -7.53 -10.84 3.66
C ASP A 29 -6.40 -11.05 2.66
N PRO A 30 -5.72 -12.22 2.66
CA PRO A 30 -4.58 -12.47 1.77
C PRO A 30 -4.88 -12.27 0.29
N ASP A 31 -6.02 -12.77 -0.18
CA ASP A 31 -6.40 -12.70 -1.59
C ASP A 31 -6.81 -11.29 -1.99
N LEU A 32 -7.61 -10.62 -1.16
CA LEU A 32 -8.04 -9.25 -1.43
C LEU A 32 -6.86 -8.28 -1.37
N ARG A 33 -5.96 -8.43 -0.41
CA ARG A 33 -4.76 -7.60 -0.36
C ARG A 33 -3.88 -7.83 -1.59
N GLY A 34 -3.79 -9.05 -2.06
CA GLY A 34 -3.02 -9.37 -3.27
C GLY A 34 -3.55 -8.79 -4.56
N ARG A 35 -4.77 -8.24 -4.56
CA ARG A 35 -5.34 -7.62 -5.76
C ARG A 35 -4.86 -6.20 -6.00
N TRP A 36 -4.33 -5.55 -4.98
CA TRP A 36 -3.85 -4.17 -5.10
C TRP A 36 -2.43 -3.98 -4.56
N PHE A 37 -1.94 -4.92 -3.77
CA PHE A 37 -0.66 -4.84 -3.10
C PHE A 37 0.00 -6.23 -3.07
N MET A 38 0.72 -6.54 -2.01
CA MET A 38 1.34 -7.85 -1.79
C MET A 38 0.44 -8.69 -0.89
N GLY A 39 0.07 -9.88 -1.33
CA GLY A 39 -0.77 -10.80 -0.59
C GLY A 39 0.05 -11.74 0.30
N GLY A 40 -0.66 -12.56 1.05
CA GLY A 40 -0.07 -13.59 1.91
C GLY A 40 -0.77 -13.73 3.25
N PRO A 41 -0.48 -14.81 4.01
CA PRO A 41 -1.08 -15.05 5.31
C PRO A 41 -0.94 -13.86 6.25
N THR A 42 -2.00 -13.59 7.02
CA THR A 42 -2.07 -12.44 7.93
C THR A 42 -2.63 -12.89 9.27
N GLU A 43 -1.88 -12.67 10.33
CA GLU A 43 -2.36 -12.81 11.70
C GLU A 43 -2.79 -11.43 12.19
N ALA A 44 -4.06 -11.08 11.97
CA ALA A 44 -4.60 -9.72 12.23
C ALA A 44 -4.77 -9.45 13.73
N ARG A 45 -3.67 -9.32 14.45
CA ARG A 45 -3.62 -9.03 15.88
C ARG A 45 -2.31 -8.33 16.23
N PRO A 46 -2.24 -7.58 17.33
CA PRO A 46 -0.97 -7.02 17.79
C PRO A 46 0.06 -8.13 18.02
N GLY A 47 1.27 -7.92 17.52
CA GLY A 47 2.36 -8.92 17.56
C GLY A 47 2.24 -10.02 16.53
N GLY A 48 1.18 -10.04 15.73
CA GLY A 48 1.00 -11.01 14.65
C GLY A 48 1.95 -10.74 13.49
N ARG A 49 2.02 -11.70 12.57
CA ARG A 49 2.83 -11.60 11.36
C ARG A 49 1.96 -11.38 10.14
N ILE A 50 2.48 -10.61 9.22
CA ILE A 50 1.86 -10.38 7.92
C ILE A 50 2.88 -10.73 6.84
N THR A 51 2.53 -11.71 6.01
CA THR A 51 3.40 -12.14 4.92
C THR A 51 3.17 -11.28 3.70
N MET A 52 4.24 -10.80 3.11
CA MET A 52 4.24 -10.00 1.89
C MET A 52 4.89 -10.80 0.78
N THR A 53 4.10 -11.15 -0.24
CA THR A 53 4.61 -11.85 -1.43
C THR A 53 4.47 -10.94 -2.64
N MET A 54 5.57 -10.70 -3.33
CA MET A 54 5.57 -9.80 -4.47
C MET A 54 5.11 -10.53 -5.73
N HIS A 55 3.89 -10.25 -6.16
CA HIS A 55 3.28 -10.74 -7.39
C HIS A 55 2.77 -9.58 -8.25
N HIS A 56 3.62 -8.59 -8.49
CA HIS A 56 3.23 -7.38 -9.23
C HIS A 56 2.89 -7.68 -10.69
N ASP A 57 3.34 -8.81 -11.22
CA ASP A 57 2.91 -9.34 -12.52
C ASP A 57 1.42 -9.70 -12.56
N ARG A 58 0.78 -9.81 -11.40
CA ARG A 58 -0.66 -10.13 -11.27
C ARG A 58 -1.53 -8.92 -10.90
N LEU A 59 -0.93 -7.75 -10.70
CA LEU A 59 -1.69 -6.54 -10.34
C LEU A 59 -2.39 -5.91 -11.54
N SER A 60 -1.92 -6.20 -12.75
CA SER A 60 -2.55 -5.74 -13.99
C SER A 60 -3.51 -6.80 -14.53
N ASP A 61 -4.67 -6.37 -14.98
CA ASP A 61 -5.65 -7.25 -15.63
C ASP A 61 -5.21 -7.60 -17.05
N GLU A 62 -4.48 -6.71 -17.70
CA GLU A 62 -3.87 -6.96 -18.99
C GLU A 62 -2.50 -7.59 -18.81
N THR A 63 -2.01 -8.29 -19.85
CA THR A 63 -0.65 -8.82 -19.85
C THR A 63 0.32 -7.67 -20.09
N VAL A 64 0.99 -7.24 -19.03
CA VAL A 64 1.95 -6.14 -19.10
C VAL A 64 3.31 -6.64 -18.61
N PRO A 65 4.39 -6.40 -19.37
CA PRO A 65 5.73 -6.81 -18.93
C PRO A 65 6.14 -6.10 -17.64
N THR A 66 6.66 -6.86 -16.68
CA THR A 66 7.25 -6.28 -15.49
C THR A 66 8.53 -5.54 -15.85
N PRO A 67 8.71 -4.27 -15.43
CA PRO A 67 9.95 -3.56 -15.66
C PRO A 67 11.16 -4.33 -15.15
N GLU A 68 12.24 -4.28 -15.89
CA GLU A 68 13.44 -5.09 -15.64
C GLU A 68 13.95 -4.95 -14.19
N ARG A 69 13.95 -3.75 -13.64
CA ARG A 69 14.44 -3.47 -12.28
C ARG A 69 13.64 -4.19 -11.19
N TYR A 70 12.38 -4.59 -11.48
CA TYR A 70 11.52 -5.29 -10.52
C TYR A 70 11.46 -6.80 -10.71
N ARG A 71 11.90 -7.31 -11.87
CA ARG A 71 11.84 -8.75 -12.18
C ARG A 71 12.51 -9.64 -11.13
N PRO A 72 13.69 -9.27 -10.58
CA PRO A 72 14.34 -10.10 -9.59
C PRO A 72 13.54 -10.31 -8.30
N TYR A 73 12.58 -9.44 -8.02
CA TYR A 73 11.78 -9.51 -6.79
C TYR A 73 10.48 -10.31 -6.95
N LEU A 74 10.09 -10.66 -8.18
CA LEU A 74 8.86 -11.43 -8.42
C LEU A 74 8.93 -12.78 -7.73
N GLY A 75 7.88 -13.11 -6.98
CA GLY A 75 7.77 -14.35 -6.22
C GLY A 75 8.51 -14.35 -4.89
N GLN A 76 9.26 -13.31 -4.57
CA GLN A 76 9.90 -13.19 -3.25
C GLN A 76 8.86 -12.91 -2.18
N SER A 77 9.11 -13.46 -1.00
CA SER A 77 8.21 -13.36 0.14
C SER A 77 9.00 -13.06 1.41
N TRP A 78 8.43 -12.21 2.26
CA TRP A 78 8.99 -11.92 3.58
C TRP A 78 7.87 -11.64 4.56
N GLU A 79 8.19 -11.58 5.84
CA GLU A 79 7.23 -11.30 6.89
C GLU A 79 7.55 -9.98 7.56
N GLU A 80 6.49 -9.22 7.87
CA GLU A 80 6.57 -8.05 8.72
C GLU A 80 5.78 -8.30 9.99
N ARG A 81 6.03 -7.50 11.02
CA ARG A 81 5.31 -7.59 12.28
C ARG A 81 4.17 -6.59 12.31
N ILE A 82 3.00 -7.03 12.77
CA ILE A 82 1.88 -6.16 13.07
C ILE A 82 2.13 -5.57 14.46
N ILE A 83 2.25 -4.25 14.54
CA ILE A 83 2.53 -3.52 15.78
C ILE A 83 1.23 -3.16 16.49
N ARG A 84 0.27 -2.62 15.74
CA ARG A 84 -1.06 -2.28 16.23
C ARG A 84 -2.11 -2.85 15.29
N CYS A 85 -3.20 -3.33 15.87
CA CYS A 85 -4.33 -3.84 15.09
C CYS A 85 -5.61 -3.63 15.92
N GLU A 86 -6.43 -2.70 15.45
CA GLU A 86 -7.72 -2.36 16.06
C GLU A 86 -8.77 -2.40 14.95
N ALA A 87 -9.24 -3.61 14.65
CA ALA A 87 -10.19 -3.85 13.56
C ALA A 87 -11.52 -3.10 13.81
N PRO A 88 -12.12 -2.51 12.79
CA PRO A 88 -11.67 -2.38 11.41
C PRO A 88 -11.03 -1.01 11.12
N HIS A 89 -10.44 -0.34 12.09
CA HIS A 89 -10.06 1.08 11.99
C HIS A 89 -8.57 1.38 11.95
N LEU A 90 -7.72 0.47 12.47
CA LEU A 90 -6.30 0.79 12.61
C LEU A 90 -5.42 -0.44 12.38
N LEU A 91 -4.41 -0.30 11.53
CA LEU A 91 -3.39 -1.31 11.30
C LEU A 91 -2.04 -0.62 11.17
N THR A 92 -1.10 -0.98 12.04
CA THR A 92 0.29 -0.51 11.96
C THR A 92 1.22 -1.70 11.75
N ILE A 93 2.06 -1.60 10.72
CA ILE A 93 2.98 -2.66 10.30
C ILE A 93 4.40 -2.11 10.34
N GLY A 94 5.36 -2.86 10.90
CA GLY A 94 6.77 -2.56 10.77
C GLY A 94 7.21 -2.73 9.32
N TRP A 95 8.20 -1.97 8.88
CA TRP A 95 8.69 -2.04 7.52
C TRP A 95 10.19 -2.34 7.52
N GLU A 96 10.58 -3.37 6.78
CA GLU A 96 11.95 -3.93 6.79
C GLU A 96 12.42 -4.20 8.23
N ASP A 97 11.59 -4.88 9.00
CA ASP A 97 11.81 -5.20 10.42
C ASP A 97 12.10 -3.93 11.27
N GLY A 98 11.46 -2.83 10.91
CA GLY A 98 11.62 -1.54 11.58
C GLY A 98 12.73 -0.67 11.03
N ALA A 99 13.63 -1.20 10.19
CA ALA A 99 14.75 -0.42 9.62
C ALA A 99 14.26 0.71 8.70
N ALA A 100 13.12 0.50 8.03
CA ALA A 100 12.48 1.54 7.20
C ALA A 100 11.21 2.08 7.86
N GLY A 101 11.12 2.04 9.18
CA GLY A 101 10.05 2.66 9.95
C GLY A 101 8.79 1.84 10.10
N GLU A 102 7.65 2.51 10.09
CA GLU A 102 6.32 1.93 10.30
C GLU A 102 5.31 2.50 9.32
N VAL A 103 4.38 1.65 8.91
CA VAL A 103 3.25 2.04 8.07
C VAL A 103 1.97 1.89 8.85
N THR A 104 1.17 2.95 8.92
CA THR A 104 -0.12 2.95 9.60
C THR A 104 -1.24 3.23 8.61
N PHE A 105 -2.25 2.38 8.63
CA PHE A 105 -3.51 2.57 7.93
C PHE A 105 -4.58 2.95 8.94
N GLU A 106 -5.22 4.10 8.74
CA GLU A 106 -6.37 4.53 9.53
C GLU A 106 -7.59 4.58 8.64
N LEU A 107 -8.69 3.98 9.08
CA LEU A 107 -9.94 3.93 8.33
C LEU A 107 -11.01 4.66 9.12
N HIS A 108 -11.59 5.71 8.51
CA HIS A 108 -12.66 6.51 9.10
C HIS A 108 -13.90 6.44 8.22
N ALA A 109 -15.03 6.08 8.82
CA ALA A 109 -16.30 6.06 8.12
C ALA A 109 -16.72 7.50 7.74
N GLN A 110 -17.15 7.68 6.49
CA GLN A 110 -17.60 8.98 5.98
C GLN A 110 -18.73 8.77 4.97
N GLU A 111 -19.97 8.88 5.43
CA GLU A 111 -21.17 8.81 4.58
C GLU A 111 -21.21 7.56 3.69
N GLY A 112 -20.99 6.39 4.29
CA GLY A 112 -20.97 5.10 3.58
C GLY A 112 -19.67 4.80 2.84
N LYS A 113 -18.75 5.74 2.81
CA LYS A 113 -17.40 5.59 2.24
C LYS A 113 -16.37 5.50 3.35
N THR A 114 -15.12 5.32 2.98
CA THR A 114 -14.01 5.24 3.91
C THR A 114 -12.95 6.28 3.57
N ARG A 115 -12.66 7.14 4.52
CA ARG A 115 -11.46 7.99 4.45
C ARG A 115 -10.29 7.19 4.98
N LEU A 116 -9.39 6.82 4.09
CA LEU A 116 -8.17 6.10 4.44
C LEU A 116 -7.03 7.09 4.55
N ILE A 117 -6.28 7.00 5.65
CA ILE A 117 -5.04 7.75 5.84
C ILE A 117 -3.92 6.73 5.98
N LEU A 118 -2.95 6.78 5.07
CA LEU A 118 -1.72 5.99 5.15
C LEU A 118 -0.60 6.91 5.58
N THR A 119 0.08 6.54 6.67
CA THR A 119 1.27 7.24 7.15
C THR A 119 2.43 6.27 7.17
N HIS A 120 3.55 6.63 6.54
CA HIS A 120 4.80 5.87 6.63
C HIS A 120 5.83 6.79 7.27
N SER A 121 6.21 6.49 8.50
CA SER A 121 7.15 7.27 9.29
C SER A 121 8.45 6.52 9.50
N GLY A 122 9.52 7.22 9.90
CA GLY A 122 10.81 6.59 10.18
C GLY A 122 11.61 6.25 8.93
N LEU A 123 11.42 7.00 7.84
CA LEU A 123 12.20 6.83 6.62
C LEU A 123 13.64 7.28 6.81
N ARG A 124 14.55 6.64 6.09
CA ARG A 124 15.99 6.87 6.16
C ARG A 124 16.47 8.05 5.33
N GLY A 125 15.58 8.71 4.60
CA GLY A 125 15.93 9.88 3.80
C GLY A 125 15.16 9.94 2.48
N ARG A 126 15.57 10.86 1.63
CA ARG A 126 14.90 11.19 0.38
C ARG A 126 14.75 9.99 -0.57
N ALA A 127 15.75 9.11 -0.64
CA ALA A 127 15.68 7.93 -1.51
C ALA A 127 14.55 6.99 -1.08
N ASP A 128 14.40 6.74 0.22
CA ASP A 128 13.28 5.96 0.77
C ASP A 128 11.95 6.65 0.46
N ALA A 129 11.87 7.96 0.66
CA ALA A 129 10.66 8.73 0.41
C ALA A 129 10.23 8.62 -1.06
N ALA A 130 11.16 8.72 -1.99
CA ALA A 130 10.87 8.57 -3.42
C ALA A 130 10.41 7.15 -3.75
N ASN A 131 11.11 6.15 -3.26
CA ASN A 131 10.84 4.75 -3.54
C ASN A 131 9.51 4.29 -2.91
N PHE A 132 9.37 4.43 -1.60
CA PHE A 132 8.15 4.00 -0.92
C PHE A 132 6.96 4.89 -1.26
N GLY A 133 7.19 6.19 -1.44
CA GLY A 133 6.13 7.11 -1.86
C GLY A 133 5.55 6.74 -3.22
N GLY A 134 6.39 6.42 -4.19
CA GLY A 134 5.96 5.93 -5.51
C GLY A 134 5.17 4.63 -5.39
N GLY A 135 5.66 3.70 -4.56
CA GLY A 135 4.98 2.44 -4.29
C GLY A 135 3.60 2.65 -3.66
N TRP A 136 3.52 3.40 -2.58
CA TRP A 136 2.24 3.65 -1.92
C TRP A 136 1.26 4.40 -2.80
N HIS A 137 1.71 5.42 -3.51
CA HIS A 137 0.85 6.18 -4.42
C HIS A 137 0.23 5.29 -5.49
N SER A 138 1.04 4.43 -6.14
CA SER A 138 0.55 3.52 -7.18
C SER A 138 -0.36 2.43 -6.62
N HIS A 139 0.00 1.84 -5.48
CA HIS A 139 -0.81 0.80 -4.84
C HIS A 139 -2.15 1.35 -4.34
N LEU A 140 -2.19 2.56 -3.80
CA LEU A 140 -3.44 3.19 -3.40
C LEU A 140 -4.34 3.48 -4.60
N ALA A 141 -3.78 3.85 -5.76
CA ALA A 141 -4.54 4.02 -6.98
C ALA A 141 -5.19 2.70 -7.43
N ALA A 142 -4.47 1.59 -7.29
CA ALA A 142 -5.03 0.26 -7.55
C ALA A 142 -6.14 -0.09 -6.54
N LEU A 143 -5.93 0.19 -5.26
CA LEU A 143 -6.92 -0.05 -4.21
C LEU A 143 -8.22 0.71 -4.48
N GLU A 144 -8.15 1.99 -4.86
CA GLU A 144 -9.32 2.80 -5.19
C GLU A 144 -10.20 2.12 -6.25
N ARG A 145 -9.59 1.54 -7.27
CA ARG A 145 -10.31 0.81 -8.33
C ARG A 145 -10.89 -0.51 -7.82
N ARG A 146 -10.09 -1.29 -7.10
CA ARG A 146 -10.51 -2.63 -6.65
C ARG A 146 -11.68 -2.58 -5.68
N VAL A 147 -11.73 -1.61 -4.77
CA VAL A 147 -12.87 -1.49 -3.84
C VAL A 147 -14.16 -1.13 -4.54
N ARG A 148 -14.10 -0.52 -5.73
CA ARG A 148 -15.28 -0.25 -6.57
C ARG A 148 -15.65 -1.42 -7.49
N GLY A 149 -14.85 -2.50 -7.47
CA GLY A 149 -15.03 -3.60 -8.40
C GLY A 149 -14.52 -3.30 -9.81
N GLU A 150 -13.74 -2.26 -9.98
CA GLU A 150 -13.15 -1.87 -11.26
C GLU A 150 -11.83 -2.58 -11.49
N GLY A 151 -11.45 -2.73 -12.76
CA GLY A 151 -10.18 -3.32 -13.16
C GLY A 151 -9.01 -2.36 -13.04
N VAL A 152 -7.80 -2.94 -13.02
CA VAL A 152 -6.53 -2.24 -13.17
C VAL A 152 -5.89 -2.76 -14.45
N ALA A 153 -5.99 -2.00 -15.53
CA ALA A 153 -5.49 -2.46 -16.83
C ALA A 153 -3.97 -2.65 -16.80
N ASP A 154 -3.26 -1.62 -16.37
CA ASP A 154 -1.80 -1.58 -16.36
C ASP A 154 -1.28 -0.93 -15.06
N PHE A 155 -0.89 -1.76 -14.10
CA PHE A 155 -0.34 -1.28 -12.84
C PHE A 155 0.96 -0.48 -13.04
N TRP A 156 1.80 -0.90 -13.97
CA TRP A 156 3.10 -0.23 -14.18
C TRP A 156 2.96 1.17 -14.78
N ALA A 157 1.87 1.44 -15.50
CA ALA A 157 1.54 2.79 -15.92
C ALA A 157 1.15 3.66 -14.72
N LEU A 158 0.39 3.10 -13.77
CA LEU A 158 0.10 3.79 -12.50
C LEU A 158 1.38 4.07 -11.72
N HIS A 159 2.29 3.12 -11.70
CA HIS A 159 3.56 3.26 -10.97
C HIS A 159 4.46 4.33 -11.60
N ALA A 160 4.55 4.38 -12.92
CA ALA A 160 5.32 5.42 -13.62
C ALA A 160 4.77 6.82 -13.31
N ALA A 161 3.44 6.98 -13.31
CA ALA A 161 2.81 8.23 -12.95
C ALA A 161 3.07 8.60 -11.48
N ALA A 162 3.06 7.61 -10.59
CA ALA A 162 3.36 7.80 -9.16
C ALA A 162 4.80 8.26 -8.94
N GLU A 163 5.75 7.67 -9.64
CA GLU A 163 7.16 8.08 -9.57
C GLU A 163 7.34 9.53 -10.01
N ALA A 164 6.68 9.94 -11.10
CA ALA A 164 6.72 11.31 -11.58
C ALA A 164 6.13 12.28 -10.54
N GLU A 165 5.04 11.90 -9.87
CA GLU A 165 4.43 12.71 -8.81
C GLU A 165 5.37 12.85 -7.60
N MET A 166 6.07 11.79 -7.21
CA MET A 166 7.05 11.87 -6.12
C MET A 166 8.20 12.83 -6.46
N GLN A 167 8.69 12.80 -7.70
CA GLN A 167 9.70 13.75 -8.15
C GLN A 167 9.20 15.19 -8.01
N ARG A 168 7.95 15.45 -8.38
CA ARG A 168 7.33 16.77 -8.25
C ARG A 168 7.21 17.20 -6.77
N LEU A 169 6.75 16.30 -5.89
CA LEU A 169 6.53 16.60 -4.47
C LEU A 169 7.84 16.77 -3.69
N LEU A 170 8.87 16.04 -4.05
CA LEU A 170 10.18 16.14 -3.40
C LEU A 170 11.04 17.29 -3.94
N GLY A 171 10.66 17.85 -5.06
CA GLY A 171 11.36 18.98 -5.68
C GLY A 171 12.57 18.60 -6.46
#